data_f1b7d2316973bec6af9c459b46c0fafa
#
_entry.id   f1b7d2316973bec6af9c459b46c0fafa
#
_cell.length_a   1.000
_cell.length_b   1.000
_cell.length_c   1.000
_cell.angle_alpha   90.00
_cell.angle_beta   90.00
_cell.angle_gamma   90.00
#
_symmetry.space_group_name_H-M   'P 1'
#
loop_
_entity.id
_entity.type
_entity.pdbx_description
1 polymer ?
#
loop_
_entity_poly.entity_id
_entity_poly.type
_entity_poly.pdbx_seq_one_letter_code
_entity_poly.pdbx_strand_id
1 'polypeptide(L)'
;MKKIGAALFGNKSLEVREFPDLEPGLNEVLIEVKAAGICGSDLHFYRSSPEELGARYGKIVGHEPAGIVVQTGDAVSKFKVGDRVTVNHTLGCGHCQYCHQGETVLCPTGKGMALADAGANTNVLKLPENTCLELPENISFEDGTFIACTGATAHNAVQQLRGQAVRNVIVFGLGPVGLSAILLLEKMGINAVGIDPIKSRRDFASSLGCKKIGDFTETEGLIKLSPNLEGFCGSIETSGASNAQSLVIDVLRPKGIAIYLGLSKGVPSISPEQFIHKQIRLQGSKVLPSWAAVEMMNFMQESNFSFEQLIREKIPLQRAAEAFEMFESGMSGKFILLPN
;
A
#
# COMPACT_ATOMS: atom_id res chain seq x y z
N MET A 1 0.12 28.35 -7.98
CA MET A 1 -1.16 27.63 -7.70
C MET A 1 -1.31 27.60 -6.19
N LYS A 2 -2.46 28.07 -5.66
CA LYS A 2 -2.70 28.10 -4.22
C LYS A 2 -2.72 26.68 -3.67
N LYS A 3 -1.84 26.37 -2.71
CA LYS A 3 -1.76 25.03 -2.11
C LYS A 3 -2.85 24.84 -1.09
N ILE A 4 -3.68 23.81 -1.24
CA ILE A 4 -4.64 23.33 -0.25
C ILE A 4 -4.36 21.87 0.08
N GLY A 5 -4.62 21.45 1.32
CA GLY A 5 -4.38 20.08 1.71
C GLY A 5 -5.05 19.69 3.02
N ALA A 6 -5.22 18.39 3.20
CA ALA A 6 -5.83 17.80 4.39
C ALA A 6 -4.78 17.60 5.48
N ALA A 7 -4.87 18.39 6.55
CA ALA A 7 -3.92 18.42 7.67
C ALA A 7 -4.47 17.73 8.91
N LEU A 8 -3.59 17.06 9.68
CA LEU A 8 -3.93 16.35 10.91
C LEU A 8 -3.75 17.24 12.15
N PHE A 9 -4.73 17.20 13.06
CA PHE A 9 -4.70 17.90 14.33
C PHE A 9 -4.80 16.97 15.55
N GLY A 10 -4.79 15.67 15.33
CA GLY A 10 -4.89 14.65 16.38
C GLY A 10 -6.34 14.32 16.77
N ASN A 11 -6.50 13.22 17.53
CA ASN A 11 -7.80 12.79 18.05
C ASN A 11 -8.88 12.68 16.97
N LYS A 12 -8.53 12.17 15.79
CA LYS A 12 -9.39 12.06 14.58
C LYS A 12 -9.83 13.42 14.01
N SER A 13 -9.11 14.50 14.30
CA SER A 13 -9.36 15.81 13.70
C SER A 13 -8.49 15.98 12.46
N LEU A 14 -9.14 16.19 11.31
CA LEU A 14 -8.52 16.46 10.02
C LEU A 14 -9.26 17.62 9.36
N GLU A 15 -8.51 18.60 8.88
CA GLU A 15 -9.07 19.79 8.25
C GLU A 15 -8.37 20.10 6.94
N VAL A 16 -9.15 20.50 5.94
CA VAL A 16 -8.60 21.02 4.68
C VAL A 16 -8.28 22.50 4.87
N ARG A 17 -7.02 22.86 4.66
CA ARG A 17 -6.51 24.22 4.86
C ARG A 17 -5.65 24.68 3.69
N GLU A 18 -5.45 26.00 3.62
CA GLU A 18 -4.49 26.63 2.74
C GLU A 18 -3.08 26.57 3.34
N PHE A 19 -2.09 26.41 2.49
CA PHE A 19 -0.67 26.39 2.81
C PHE A 19 0.08 27.38 1.90
N PRO A 20 1.31 27.79 2.28
CA PRO A 20 2.15 28.59 1.42
C PRO A 20 2.35 27.96 0.05
N ASP A 21 2.39 28.77 -0.99
CA ASP A 21 2.70 28.34 -2.34
C ASP A 21 4.09 27.67 -2.39
N LEU A 22 4.24 26.72 -3.29
CA LEU A 22 5.47 25.94 -3.44
C LEU A 22 6.25 26.43 -4.67
N GLU A 23 7.57 26.50 -4.51
CA GLU A 23 8.52 26.63 -5.60
C GLU A 23 9.44 25.41 -5.59
N PRO A 24 9.75 24.79 -6.74
CA PRO A 24 10.64 23.65 -6.80
C PRO A 24 12.08 24.08 -6.52
N GLY A 25 12.82 23.28 -5.72
CA GLY A 25 14.27 23.38 -5.63
C GLY A 25 14.93 22.84 -6.89
N LEU A 26 16.27 22.94 -6.99
CA LEU A 26 17.04 22.61 -8.18
C LEU A 26 16.70 21.24 -8.81
N ASN A 27 16.56 20.20 -7.97
CA ASN A 27 16.28 18.82 -8.40
C ASN A 27 14.86 18.38 -8.05
N GLU A 28 13.94 19.30 -7.87
CA GLU A 28 12.54 19.02 -7.46
C GLU A 28 11.56 19.33 -8.58
N VAL A 29 10.44 18.64 -8.55
CA VAL A 29 9.30 18.89 -9.42
C VAL A 29 8.09 19.30 -8.59
N LEU A 30 7.23 20.15 -9.14
CA LEU A 30 5.87 20.35 -8.64
C LEU A 30 4.92 19.46 -9.44
N ILE A 31 4.07 18.75 -8.70
CA ILE A 31 3.08 17.82 -9.25
C ILE A 31 1.70 18.35 -8.91
N GLU A 32 0.89 18.64 -9.92
CA GLU A 32 -0.55 18.80 -9.75
C GLU A 32 -1.15 17.41 -9.48
N VAL A 33 -1.64 17.21 -8.27
CA VAL A 33 -2.20 15.92 -7.85
C VAL A 33 -3.58 15.74 -8.49
N LYS A 34 -3.76 14.65 -9.23
CA LYS A 34 -5.03 14.28 -9.87
C LYS A 34 -5.81 13.26 -9.05
N ALA A 35 -5.10 12.41 -8.31
CA ALA A 35 -5.67 11.44 -7.38
C ALA A 35 -4.73 11.22 -6.21
N ALA A 36 -5.28 11.06 -5.00
CA ALA A 36 -4.54 10.70 -3.80
C ALA A 36 -5.27 9.59 -3.01
N GLY A 37 -4.62 8.45 -2.81
CA GLY A 37 -5.18 7.33 -2.06
C GLY A 37 -5.08 7.52 -0.55
N ILE A 38 -6.09 7.06 0.20
CA ILE A 38 -6.02 6.94 1.67
C ILE A 38 -5.53 5.54 2.01
N CYS A 39 -4.47 5.45 2.82
CA CYS A 39 -3.87 4.20 3.26
C CYS A 39 -4.24 3.85 4.72
N GLY A 40 -4.22 2.56 5.05
CA GLY A 40 -4.43 2.10 6.43
C GLY A 40 -3.42 2.67 7.42
N SER A 41 -2.19 2.95 6.99
CA SER A 41 -1.16 3.59 7.83
C SER A 41 -1.47 5.07 8.15
N ASP A 42 -2.26 5.76 7.33
CA ASP A 42 -2.70 7.13 7.61
C ASP A 42 -3.65 7.17 8.81
N LEU A 43 -4.45 6.11 9.01
CA LEU A 43 -5.35 5.98 10.15
C LEU A 43 -4.59 5.90 11.49
N HIS A 44 -3.35 5.41 11.49
CA HIS A 44 -2.53 5.42 12.68
C HIS A 44 -2.29 6.86 13.16
N PHE A 45 -1.90 7.75 12.24
CA PHE A 45 -1.70 9.17 12.56
C PHE A 45 -3.02 9.90 12.84
N TYR A 46 -4.08 9.54 12.12
CA TYR A 46 -5.42 10.10 12.34
C TYR A 46 -5.95 9.87 13.76
N ARG A 47 -5.65 8.67 14.32
CA ARG A 47 -6.02 8.28 15.70
C ARG A 47 -5.13 8.87 16.79
N SER A 48 -3.91 9.28 16.44
CA SER A 48 -2.92 9.77 17.40
C SER A 48 -3.38 11.05 18.10
N SER A 49 -2.95 11.25 19.35
CA SER A 49 -3.14 12.53 20.03
C SER A 49 -2.27 13.63 19.40
N PRO A 50 -2.55 14.92 19.68
CA PRO A 50 -1.68 16.01 19.24
C PRO A 50 -0.21 15.84 19.67
N GLU A 51 0.01 15.32 20.87
CA GLU A 51 1.34 15.06 21.43
C GLU A 51 2.05 13.93 20.68
N GLU A 52 1.33 12.85 20.38
CA GLU A 52 1.85 11.71 19.61
C GLU A 52 2.15 12.08 18.16
N LEU A 53 1.40 12.99 17.57
CA LEU A 53 1.70 13.52 16.23
C LEU A 53 3.04 14.26 16.19
N GLY A 54 3.39 14.99 17.25
CA GLY A 54 4.63 15.73 17.33
C GLY A 54 4.82 16.66 16.11
N ALA A 55 5.90 16.46 15.34
CA ALA A 55 6.20 17.27 14.15
C ALA A 55 5.18 17.12 13.00
N ARG A 56 4.26 16.15 13.05
CA ARG A 56 3.18 15.98 12.04
C ARG A 56 1.94 16.80 12.36
N TYR A 57 1.84 17.38 13.56
CA TYR A 57 0.71 18.22 13.92
C TYR A 57 0.56 19.41 12.97
N GLY A 58 -0.62 19.59 12.39
CA GLY A 58 -0.90 20.61 11.38
C GLY A 58 -0.27 20.36 10.01
N LYS A 59 0.34 19.18 9.75
CA LYS A 59 0.91 18.82 8.45
C LYS A 59 -0.06 18.03 7.61
N ILE A 60 0.09 18.15 6.28
CA ILE A 60 -0.69 17.40 5.31
C ILE A 60 -0.35 15.91 5.42
N VAL A 61 -1.39 15.07 5.47
CA VAL A 61 -1.28 13.61 5.51
C VAL A 61 -1.30 13.00 4.10
N GLY A 62 -1.07 11.68 4.02
CA GLY A 62 -1.15 10.89 2.80
C GLY A 62 0.22 10.69 2.13
N HIS A 63 0.29 9.62 1.32
CA HIS A 63 1.53 9.23 0.66
C HIS A 63 1.30 8.43 -0.63
N GLU A 64 0.09 8.48 -1.18
CA GLU A 64 -0.27 7.73 -2.38
C GLU A 64 -0.78 8.66 -3.50
N PRO A 65 0.05 9.59 -4.01
CA PRO A 65 -0.37 10.51 -5.07
C PRO A 65 -0.11 9.95 -6.45
N ALA A 66 -0.92 10.43 -7.41
CA ALA A 66 -0.59 10.42 -8.83
C ALA A 66 -1.05 11.75 -9.46
N GLY A 67 -0.32 12.23 -10.47
CA GLY A 67 -0.62 13.53 -11.04
C GLY A 67 0.24 13.89 -12.25
N ILE A 68 0.33 15.18 -12.51
CA ILE A 68 1.03 15.75 -13.67
C ILE A 68 2.09 16.75 -13.18
N VAL A 69 3.29 16.66 -13.72
CA VAL A 69 4.35 17.65 -13.48
C VAL A 69 3.94 19.00 -14.07
N VAL A 70 3.89 20.03 -13.22
CA VAL A 70 3.48 21.39 -13.63
C VAL A 70 4.64 22.40 -13.60
N GLN A 71 5.71 22.09 -12.87
CA GLN A 71 6.92 22.90 -12.83
C GLN A 71 8.13 22.04 -12.47
N THR A 72 9.30 22.40 -12.99
CA THR A 72 10.57 21.72 -12.72
C THR A 72 11.63 22.71 -12.24
N GLY A 73 12.49 22.26 -11.34
CA GLY A 73 13.72 23.00 -11.00
C GLY A 73 14.76 22.88 -12.11
N ASP A 74 15.74 23.80 -12.10
CA ASP A 74 16.70 23.97 -13.19
C ASP A 74 17.62 22.78 -13.45
N ALA A 75 17.82 21.90 -12.46
CA ALA A 75 18.67 20.71 -12.58
C ALA A 75 17.86 19.42 -12.80
N VAL A 76 16.53 19.49 -12.90
CA VAL A 76 15.68 18.36 -13.24
C VAL A 76 15.97 17.89 -14.66
N SER A 77 16.23 16.60 -14.83
CA SER A 77 16.62 16.00 -16.12
C SER A 77 15.73 14.86 -16.58
N LYS A 78 14.98 14.25 -15.66
CA LYS A 78 14.16 13.05 -15.94
C LYS A 78 12.75 13.38 -16.38
N PHE A 79 12.23 14.53 -15.94
CA PHE A 79 10.84 14.93 -16.16
C PHE A 79 10.73 16.32 -16.73
N LYS A 80 9.66 16.56 -17.48
CA LYS A 80 9.27 17.88 -18.01
C LYS A 80 7.80 18.17 -17.65
N VAL A 81 7.43 19.43 -17.78
CA VAL A 81 6.03 19.86 -17.61
C VAL A 81 5.11 19.07 -18.56
N GLY A 82 4.02 18.56 -18.01
CA GLY A 82 3.06 17.71 -18.72
C GLY A 82 3.26 16.21 -18.48
N ASP A 83 4.40 15.77 -17.98
CA ASP A 83 4.63 14.35 -17.73
C ASP A 83 3.71 13.83 -16.61
N ARG A 84 3.15 12.67 -16.84
CA ARG A 84 2.31 11.95 -15.88
C ARG A 84 3.19 11.17 -14.92
N VAL A 85 2.92 11.25 -13.61
CA VAL A 85 3.75 10.61 -12.60
C VAL A 85 2.92 9.99 -11.47
N THR A 86 3.46 8.92 -10.92
CA THR A 86 3.22 8.45 -9.56
C THR A 86 4.53 8.51 -8.78
N VAL A 87 4.59 8.00 -7.56
CA VAL A 87 5.77 8.17 -6.72
C VAL A 87 6.16 6.90 -5.97
N ASN A 88 7.45 6.79 -5.64
CA ASN A 88 7.87 5.97 -4.51
C ASN A 88 7.79 6.85 -3.26
N HIS A 89 6.90 6.51 -2.34
CA HIS A 89 6.61 7.35 -1.17
C HIS A 89 7.70 7.34 -0.08
N THR A 90 8.80 6.61 -0.27
CA THR A 90 9.98 6.67 0.60
C THR A 90 11.07 7.49 -0.07
N LEU A 91 11.34 8.66 0.48
CA LEU A 91 12.42 9.53 0.03
C LEU A 91 13.75 9.00 0.57
N GLY A 92 14.49 8.30 -0.28
CA GLY A 92 15.84 7.83 0.03
C GLY A 92 16.88 8.95 -0.08
N CYS A 93 18.07 8.75 0.50
CA CYS A 93 19.17 9.73 0.41
C CYS A 93 19.80 9.83 -0.99
N GLY A 94 19.54 8.88 -1.87
CA GLY A 94 20.06 8.82 -3.25
C GLY A 94 21.50 8.30 -3.41
N HIS A 95 22.27 8.18 -2.33
CA HIS A 95 23.72 7.86 -2.41
C HIS A 95 24.19 6.67 -1.56
N CYS A 96 23.32 6.06 -0.75
CA CYS A 96 23.68 4.83 -0.04
C CYS A 96 23.50 3.59 -0.94
N GLN A 97 24.11 2.47 -0.55
CA GLN A 97 24.00 1.23 -1.32
C GLN A 97 22.57 0.80 -1.62
N TYR A 98 21.65 0.96 -0.67
CA TYR A 98 20.25 0.61 -0.87
C TYR A 98 19.56 1.49 -1.92
N CYS A 99 19.84 2.81 -1.89
CA CYS A 99 19.31 3.71 -2.92
C CYS A 99 19.86 3.39 -4.31
N HIS A 100 21.17 3.07 -4.42
CA HIS A 100 21.78 2.67 -5.69
C HIS A 100 21.21 1.37 -6.25
N GLN A 101 20.74 0.46 -5.38
CA GLN A 101 20.07 -0.79 -5.75
C GLN A 101 18.57 -0.62 -6.03
N GLY A 102 18.02 0.60 -5.89
CA GLY A 102 16.58 0.84 -6.00
C GLY A 102 15.77 0.42 -4.76
N GLU A 103 16.45 0.02 -3.69
CA GLU A 103 15.86 -0.39 -2.40
C GLU A 103 15.68 0.81 -1.45
N THR A 104 15.08 1.90 -1.94
CA THR A 104 14.94 3.16 -1.18
C THR A 104 14.20 2.98 0.14
N VAL A 105 13.31 2.02 0.22
CA VAL A 105 12.55 1.65 1.44
C VAL A 105 13.45 1.13 2.58
N LEU A 106 14.67 0.70 2.27
CA LEU A 106 15.68 0.23 3.22
C LEU A 106 16.75 1.29 3.51
N CYS A 107 16.63 2.49 2.93
CA CYS A 107 17.58 3.57 3.18
C CYS A 107 17.64 3.94 4.68
N PRO A 108 18.84 3.92 5.32
CA PRO A 108 18.96 4.20 6.76
C PRO A 108 18.50 5.61 7.16
N THR A 109 18.60 6.58 6.24
CA THR A 109 18.17 7.96 6.44
C THR A 109 16.93 8.32 5.64
N GLY A 110 16.29 7.31 5.05
CA GLY A 110 15.06 7.47 4.27
C GLY A 110 13.89 7.98 5.12
N LYS A 111 13.07 8.85 4.55
CA LYS A 111 11.90 9.42 5.19
C LYS A 111 10.64 9.12 4.38
N GLY A 112 9.56 8.77 5.05
CA GLY A 112 8.24 8.76 4.42
C GLY A 112 7.80 10.19 4.07
N MET A 113 7.01 10.36 3.01
CA MET A 113 6.58 11.66 2.49
C MET A 113 5.97 12.58 3.57
N ALA A 114 5.08 12.06 4.41
CA ALA A 114 4.46 12.85 5.50
C ALA A 114 5.46 13.39 6.54
N LEU A 115 6.65 12.76 6.69
CA LEU A 115 7.72 13.24 7.55
C LEU A 115 8.61 14.29 6.88
N ALA A 116 8.57 14.38 5.56
CA ALA A 116 9.33 15.31 4.75
C ALA A 116 8.51 16.54 4.33
N ASP A 117 7.39 16.83 4.99
CA ASP A 117 6.43 17.90 4.63
C ASP A 117 5.85 17.77 3.21
N ALA A 118 5.83 16.55 2.69
CA ALA A 118 5.37 16.19 1.35
C ALA A 118 4.10 15.31 1.39
N GLY A 119 3.17 15.61 2.30
CA GLY A 119 1.91 14.88 2.40
C GLY A 119 1.10 14.94 1.08
N ALA A 120 0.54 13.80 0.67
CA ALA A 120 -0.05 13.61 -0.65
C ALA A 120 -1.51 14.07 -0.78
N ASN A 121 -2.24 14.22 0.35
CA ASN A 121 -3.65 14.64 0.32
C ASN A 121 -3.74 16.17 0.12
N THR A 122 -3.35 16.62 -1.07
CA THR A 122 -3.20 18.03 -1.47
C THR A 122 -3.46 18.17 -2.96
N ASN A 123 -3.70 19.39 -3.43
CA ASN A 123 -3.82 19.69 -4.86
C ASN A 123 -2.48 19.87 -5.57
N VAL A 124 -1.42 20.24 -4.83
CA VAL A 124 -0.06 20.40 -5.38
C VAL A 124 0.98 19.88 -4.42
N LEU A 125 1.95 19.14 -4.95
CA LEU A 125 2.97 18.43 -4.19
C LEU A 125 4.35 18.75 -4.75
N LYS A 126 5.36 18.93 -3.89
CA LYS A 126 6.75 19.12 -4.25
C LYS A 126 7.59 17.91 -3.87
N LEU A 127 8.33 17.35 -4.81
CA LEU A 127 9.16 16.17 -4.58
C LEU A 127 10.47 16.23 -5.36
N PRO A 128 11.54 15.59 -4.83
CA PRO A 128 12.73 15.29 -5.63
C PRO A 128 12.38 14.42 -6.85
N GLU A 129 12.96 14.74 -8.02
CA GLU A 129 12.68 13.98 -9.27
C GLU A 129 12.96 12.47 -9.15
N ASN A 130 13.94 12.07 -8.33
CA ASN A 130 14.31 10.67 -8.16
C ASN A 130 13.29 9.83 -7.38
N THR A 131 12.28 10.45 -6.80
CA THR A 131 11.15 9.75 -6.15
C THR A 131 9.95 9.58 -7.08
N CYS A 132 9.96 10.30 -8.21
CA CYS A 132 8.90 10.21 -9.20
C CYS A 132 9.12 9.01 -10.13
N LEU A 133 8.01 8.41 -10.54
CA LEU A 133 7.94 7.30 -11.48
C LEU A 133 7.03 7.73 -12.63
N GLU A 134 7.48 7.58 -13.85
CA GLU A 134 6.66 7.84 -15.04
C GLU A 134 5.41 6.95 -15.01
N LEU A 135 4.25 7.56 -15.18
CA LEU A 135 2.97 6.86 -15.23
C LEU A 135 2.51 6.75 -16.68
N PRO A 136 2.47 5.54 -17.27
CA PRO A 136 2.06 5.32 -18.64
C PRO A 136 0.66 5.89 -18.95
N GLU A 137 0.44 6.32 -20.18
CA GLU A 137 -0.82 6.96 -20.61
C GLU A 137 -2.05 6.08 -20.43
N ASN A 138 -1.89 4.77 -20.56
CA ASN A 138 -2.97 3.79 -20.42
C ASN A 138 -3.19 3.30 -18.97
N ILE A 139 -2.47 3.86 -18.00
CA ILE A 139 -2.72 3.64 -16.56
C ILE A 139 -3.37 4.90 -16.01
N SER A 140 -4.51 4.76 -15.33
CA SER A 140 -5.21 5.90 -14.74
C SER A 140 -4.46 6.52 -13.56
N PHE A 141 -4.79 7.75 -13.16
CA PHE A 141 -4.23 8.35 -11.96
C PHE A 141 -4.68 7.60 -10.70
N GLU A 142 -5.87 7.06 -10.71
CA GLU A 142 -6.38 6.21 -9.63
C GLU A 142 -5.52 4.95 -9.46
N ASP A 143 -5.22 4.24 -10.54
CA ASP A 143 -4.25 3.12 -10.50
C ASP A 143 -2.86 3.59 -10.08
N GLY A 144 -2.45 4.79 -10.47
CA GLY A 144 -1.22 5.44 -10.01
C GLY A 144 -1.13 5.54 -8.49
N THR A 145 -2.27 5.74 -7.78
CA THR A 145 -2.28 5.76 -6.32
C THR A 145 -1.99 4.38 -5.70
N PHE A 146 -2.45 3.31 -6.35
CA PHE A 146 -2.11 1.94 -5.92
C PHE A 146 -0.64 1.61 -6.18
N ILE A 147 -0.07 2.10 -7.29
CA ILE A 147 1.35 1.94 -7.60
C ILE A 147 2.21 2.68 -6.58
N ALA A 148 1.78 3.82 -6.06
CA ALA A 148 2.51 4.56 -5.03
C ALA A 148 2.68 3.78 -3.72
N CYS A 149 1.73 2.92 -3.32
CA CYS A 149 1.82 2.16 -2.07
C CYS A 149 1.03 0.85 -2.08
N THR A 150 -0.29 0.92 -1.99
CA THR A 150 -1.16 -0.21 -1.62
C THR A 150 -1.02 -1.40 -2.56
N GLY A 151 -1.17 -1.20 -3.86
CA GLY A 151 -1.06 -2.24 -4.88
C GLY A 151 0.38 -2.74 -5.03
N ALA A 152 1.31 -1.82 -4.97
CA ALA A 152 2.74 -2.11 -5.04
C ALA A 152 3.23 -2.94 -3.85
N THR A 153 2.77 -2.65 -2.63
CA THR A 153 3.04 -3.47 -1.44
C THR A 153 2.53 -4.90 -1.62
N ALA A 154 1.32 -5.06 -2.14
CA ALA A 154 0.74 -6.36 -2.44
C ALA A 154 1.51 -7.09 -3.55
N HIS A 155 1.86 -6.37 -4.64
CA HIS A 155 2.63 -6.93 -5.74
C HIS A 155 4.00 -7.44 -5.28
N ASN A 156 4.75 -6.65 -4.50
CA ASN A 156 6.03 -7.08 -3.95
C ASN A 156 5.91 -8.35 -3.10
N ALA A 157 4.88 -8.46 -2.25
CA ALA A 157 4.64 -9.66 -1.46
C ALA A 157 4.34 -10.89 -2.34
N VAL A 158 3.51 -10.72 -3.36
CA VAL A 158 3.18 -11.80 -4.32
C VAL A 158 4.43 -12.23 -5.10
N GLN A 159 5.30 -11.31 -5.50
CA GLN A 159 6.56 -11.63 -6.18
C GLN A 159 7.50 -12.46 -5.30
N GLN A 160 7.53 -12.23 -3.99
CA GLN A 160 8.35 -13.02 -3.07
C GLN A 160 7.89 -14.48 -2.92
N LEU A 161 6.70 -14.82 -3.40
CA LEU A 161 6.24 -16.20 -3.52
C LEU A 161 6.84 -16.91 -4.74
N ARG A 162 7.42 -16.19 -5.71
CA ARG A 162 8.02 -16.77 -6.93
C ARG A 162 9.20 -17.69 -6.61
N GLY A 163 9.51 -18.57 -7.55
CA GLY A 163 10.57 -19.59 -7.43
C GLY A 163 10.12 -20.86 -6.71
N GLN A 164 8.85 -20.93 -6.32
CA GLN A 164 8.19 -22.14 -5.85
C GLN A 164 6.98 -22.43 -6.72
N ALA A 165 6.60 -23.70 -6.84
CA ALA A 165 5.35 -24.09 -7.50
C ALA A 165 4.14 -23.71 -6.62
N VAL A 166 3.98 -22.39 -6.39
CA VAL A 166 2.87 -21.85 -5.58
C VAL A 166 1.59 -21.91 -6.40
N ARG A 167 0.62 -22.69 -5.93
CA ARG A 167 -0.68 -22.87 -6.60
C ARG A 167 -1.86 -22.41 -5.75
N ASN A 168 -1.65 -22.28 -4.45
CA ASN A 168 -2.67 -21.86 -3.49
C ASN A 168 -2.05 -20.99 -2.40
N VAL A 169 -2.67 -19.86 -2.15
CA VAL A 169 -2.24 -18.88 -1.16
C VAL A 169 -3.42 -18.47 -0.30
N ILE A 170 -3.17 -18.29 0.99
CA ILE A 170 -4.15 -17.72 1.92
C ILE A 170 -3.70 -16.31 2.32
N VAL A 171 -4.62 -15.35 2.31
CA VAL A 171 -4.39 -13.94 2.62
C VAL A 171 -5.18 -13.56 3.86
N PHE A 172 -4.51 -13.13 4.90
CA PHE A 172 -5.10 -12.67 6.16
C PHE A 172 -5.23 -11.14 6.14
N GLY A 173 -6.46 -10.66 6.29
CA GLY A 173 -6.85 -9.27 6.17
C GLY A 173 -7.37 -8.93 4.76
N LEU A 174 -8.63 -8.47 4.69
CA LEU A 174 -9.31 -8.04 3.46
C LEU A 174 -9.44 -6.51 3.39
N GLY A 175 -8.42 -5.81 3.91
CA GLY A 175 -8.21 -4.40 3.63
C GLY A 175 -7.66 -4.18 2.21
N PRO A 176 -7.39 -2.92 1.80
CA PRO A 176 -6.93 -2.62 0.44
C PRO A 176 -5.70 -3.42 -0.02
N VAL A 177 -4.70 -3.64 0.85
CA VAL A 177 -3.50 -4.44 0.53
C VAL A 177 -3.85 -5.91 0.31
N GLY A 178 -4.66 -6.51 1.20
CA GLY A 178 -5.03 -7.93 1.08
C GLY A 178 -5.90 -8.20 -0.14
N LEU A 179 -6.86 -7.32 -0.42
CA LEU A 179 -7.68 -7.39 -1.64
C LEU A 179 -6.82 -7.24 -2.91
N SER A 180 -5.85 -6.30 -2.91
CA SER A 180 -4.90 -6.17 -4.02
C SER A 180 -4.08 -7.46 -4.23
N ALA A 181 -3.64 -8.10 -3.12
CA ALA A 181 -2.90 -9.36 -3.20
C ALA A 181 -3.76 -10.50 -3.80
N ILE A 182 -5.02 -10.62 -3.38
CA ILE A 182 -5.96 -11.62 -3.92
C ILE A 182 -6.17 -11.42 -5.42
N LEU A 183 -6.45 -10.19 -5.86
CA LEU A 183 -6.66 -9.89 -7.28
C LEU A 183 -5.43 -10.20 -8.14
N LEU A 184 -4.23 -9.85 -7.64
CA LEU A 184 -2.97 -10.16 -8.31
C LEU A 184 -2.75 -11.68 -8.41
N LEU A 185 -2.95 -12.42 -7.32
CA LEU A 185 -2.83 -13.88 -7.30
C LEU A 185 -3.78 -14.54 -8.29
N GLU A 186 -5.06 -14.14 -8.28
CA GLU A 186 -6.07 -14.69 -9.20
C GLU A 186 -5.74 -14.35 -10.66
N LYS A 187 -5.27 -13.12 -10.93
CA LYS A 187 -4.83 -12.72 -12.28
C LYS A 187 -3.63 -13.53 -12.77
N MET A 188 -2.75 -13.95 -11.86
CA MET A 188 -1.62 -14.83 -12.14
C MET A 188 -2.00 -16.32 -12.21
N GLY A 189 -3.28 -16.67 -12.06
CA GLY A 189 -3.75 -18.06 -12.08
C GLY A 189 -3.49 -18.83 -10.77
N ILE A 190 -3.18 -18.15 -9.68
CA ILE A 190 -2.96 -18.75 -8.37
C ILE A 190 -4.27 -18.71 -7.56
N ASN A 191 -4.67 -19.85 -6.99
CA ASN A 191 -5.87 -19.89 -6.15
C ASN A 191 -5.64 -19.10 -4.87
N ALA A 192 -6.44 -18.07 -4.64
CA ALA A 192 -6.39 -17.26 -3.42
C ALA A 192 -7.58 -17.54 -2.49
N VAL A 193 -7.30 -17.59 -1.19
CA VAL A 193 -8.30 -17.65 -0.13
C VAL A 193 -8.13 -16.42 0.75
N GLY A 194 -9.19 -15.63 0.94
CA GLY A 194 -9.17 -14.44 1.76
C GLY A 194 -9.82 -14.65 3.13
N ILE A 195 -9.19 -14.19 4.19
CA ILE A 195 -9.67 -14.31 5.57
C ILE A 195 -9.75 -12.93 6.22
N ASP A 196 -10.94 -12.60 6.77
CA ASP A 196 -11.13 -11.40 7.60
C ASP A 196 -12.26 -11.64 8.61
N PRO A 197 -12.12 -11.28 9.89
CA PRO A 197 -13.19 -11.42 10.87
C PRO A 197 -14.37 -10.48 10.62
N ILE A 198 -14.17 -9.38 9.91
CA ILE A 198 -15.17 -8.33 9.67
C ILE A 198 -16.05 -8.71 8.47
N LYS A 199 -17.35 -8.95 8.73
CA LYS A 199 -18.29 -9.38 7.71
C LYS A 199 -18.38 -8.43 6.51
N SER A 200 -18.43 -7.11 6.73
CA SER A 200 -18.51 -6.12 5.64
C SER A 200 -17.32 -6.18 4.68
N ARG A 201 -16.13 -6.54 5.16
CA ARG A 201 -14.94 -6.74 4.32
C ARG A 201 -15.05 -8.01 3.49
N ARG A 202 -15.56 -9.09 4.09
CA ARG A 202 -15.82 -10.34 3.36
C ARG A 202 -16.89 -10.15 2.27
N ASP A 203 -17.97 -9.42 2.59
CA ASP A 203 -19.04 -9.12 1.63
C ASP A 203 -18.48 -8.30 0.44
N PHE A 204 -17.64 -7.30 0.72
CA PHE A 204 -17.00 -6.51 -0.34
C PHE A 204 -16.05 -7.37 -1.20
N ALA A 205 -15.23 -8.21 -0.59
CA ALA A 205 -14.37 -9.14 -1.33
C ALA A 205 -15.20 -10.09 -2.21
N SER A 206 -16.33 -10.59 -1.71
CA SER A 206 -17.26 -11.43 -2.49
C SER A 206 -17.86 -10.68 -3.69
N SER A 207 -18.20 -9.40 -3.51
CA SER A 207 -18.73 -8.56 -4.60
C SER A 207 -17.72 -8.29 -5.71
N LEU A 208 -16.42 -8.40 -5.42
CA LEU A 208 -15.31 -8.32 -6.39
C LEU A 208 -15.04 -9.65 -7.11
N GLY A 209 -15.80 -10.70 -6.79
CA GLY A 209 -15.64 -12.02 -7.40
C GLY A 209 -14.56 -12.90 -6.77
N CYS A 210 -14.02 -12.53 -5.60
CA CYS A 210 -13.08 -13.39 -4.86
C CYS A 210 -13.74 -14.72 -4.53
N LYS A 211 -13.14 -15.81 -5.00
CA LYS A 211 -13.80 -17.13 -5.07
C LYS A 211 -13.94 -17.84 -3.72
N LYS A 212 -13.00 -17.61 -2.82
CA LYS A 212 -12.96 -18.27 -1.51
C LYS A 212 -12.69 -17.26 -0.40
N ILE A 213 -13.63 -17.09 0.49
CA ILE A 213 -13.54 -16.13 1.60
C ILE A 213 -14.06 -16.79 2.87
N GLY A 214 -13.38 -16.54 4.00
CA GLY A 214 -13.75 -17.08 5.29
C GLY A 214 -13.47 -16.12 6.44
N ASP A 215 -13.97 -16.49 7.61
CA ASP A 215 -13.80 -15.76 8.88
C ASP A 215 -13.13 -16.62 9.96
N PHE A 216 -12.58 -17.75 9.57
CA PHE A 216 -12.02 -18.71 10.50
C PHE A 216 -10.82 -18.15 11.27
N THR A 217 -10.77 -18.46 12.55
CA THR A 217 -9.67 -18.10 13.45
C THR A 217 -8.85 -19.29 13.90
N GLU A 218 -9.28 -20.53 13.53
CA GLU A 218 -8.66 -21.78 13.92
C GLU A 218 -7.99 -22.48 12.75
N THR A 219 -6.80 -23.01 12.99
CA THR A 219 -5.94 -23.64 11.98
C THR A 219 -6.63 -24.75 11.21
N GLU A 220 -7.36 -25.65 11.90
CA GLU A 220 -8.04 -26.78 11.25
C GLU A 220 -9.11 -26.34 10.25
N GLY A 221 -9.91 -25.33 10.61
CA GLY A 221 -10.91 -24.75 9.72
C GLY A 221 -10.27 -24.13 8.48
N LEU A 222 -9.15 -23.44 8.65
CA LEU A 222 -8.40 -22.82 7.55
C LEU A 222 -7.78 -23.87 6.62
N ILE A 223 -7.18 -24.92 7.15
CA ILE A 223 -6.58 -26.01 6.35
C ILE A 223 -7.64 -26.69 5.46
N LYS A 224 -8.88 -26.81 5.93
CA LYS A 224 -9.99 -27.37 5.12
C LYS A 224 -10.31 -26.56 3.85
N LEU A 225 -9.91 -25.29 3.80
CA LEU A 225 -10.05 -24.45 2.60
C LEU A 225 -8.97 -24.70 1.55
N SER A 226 -7.87 -25.38 1.94
CA SER A 226 -6.78 -25.71 1.03
C SER A 226 -7.15 -26.87 0.10
N PRO A 227 -6.59 -26.93 -1.12
CA PRO A 227 -6.67 -28.14 -1.93
C PRO A 227 -6.05 -29.33 -1.21
N ASN A 228 -6.69 -30.48 -1.30
CA ASN A 228 -6.25 -31.75 -0.70
C ASN A 228 -6.11 -31.75 0.83
N LEU A 229 -6.58 -30.71 1.53
CA LEU A 229 -6.52 -30.59 3.00
C LEU A 229 -5.09 -30.66 3.59
N GLU A 230 -4.08 -30.30 2.79
CA GLU A 230 -2.65 -30.38 3.20
C GLU A 230 -2.07 -29.04 3.67
N GLY A 231 -2.84 -27.96 3.60
CA GLY A 231 -2.40 -26.60 3.87
C GLY A 231 -2.00 -25.84 2.60
N PHE A 232 -1.48 -24.63 2.77
CA PHE A 232 -1.20 -23.69 1.70
C PHE A 232 0.28 -23.67 1.31
N CYS A 233 0.55 -23.41 0.02
CA CYS A 233 1.91 -23.21 -0.48
C CYS A 233 2.48 -21.87 0.03
N GLY A 234 1.63 -20.87 0.14
CA GLY A 234 1.97 -19.53 0.63
C GLY A 234 0.89 -18.95 1.51
N SER A 235 1.29 -18.05 2.40
CA SER A 235 0.39 -17.23 3.19
C SER A 235 0.89 -15.79 3.20
N ILE A 236 -0.04 -14.82 3.18
CA ILE A 236 0.28 -13.39 3.23
C ILE A 236 -0.50 -12.77 4.39
N GLU A 237 0.21 -12.11 5.29
CA GLU A 237 -0.36 -11.41 6.43
C GLU A 237 -0.37 -9.91 6.17
N THR A 238 -1.56 -9.30 6.09
CA THR A 238 -1.74 -7.87 5.80
C THR A 238 -2.46 -7.10 6.89
N SER A 239 -2.94 -7.78 7.92
CA SER A 239 -3.79 -7.18 8.97
C SER A 239 -2.99 -6.58 10.13
N GLY A 240 -1.81 -7.11 10.41
CA GLY A 240 -1.02 -6.79 11.59
C GLY A 240 -1.59 -7.35 12.89
N ALA A 241 -2.65 -8.18 12.85
CA ALA A 241 -3.20 -8.80 14.04
C ALA A 241 -2.32 -9.97 14.51
N SER A 242 -1.94 -10.00 15.80
CA SER A 242 -0.99 -10.98 16.34
C SER A 242 -1.44 -12.44 16.17
N ASN A 243 -2.75 -12.70 16.27
CA ASN A 243 -3.30 -14.03 16.00
C ASN A 243 -3.19 -14.41 14.52
N ALA A 244 -3.45 -13.50 13.60
CA ALA A 244 -3.26 -13.74 12.17
C ALA A 244 -1.78 -13.98 11.85
N GLN A 245 -0.87 -13.23 12.48
CA GLN A 245 0.57 -13.42 12.35
C GLN A 245 1.06 -14.78 12.85
N SER A 246 0.38 -15.42 13.79
CA SER A 246 0.65 -16.81 14.19
C SER A 246 0.05 -17.80 13.19
N LEU A 247 -1.22 -17.63 12.82
CA LEU A 247 -1.96 -18.53 11.94
C LEU A 247 -1.34 -18.66 10.53
N VAL A 248 -0.73 -17.60 9.99
CA VAL A 248 -0.09 -17.65 8.67
C VAL A 248 1.03 -18.70 8.57
N ILE A 249 1.60 -19.09 9.70
CA ILE A 249 2.63 -20.13 9.78
C ILE A 249 1.98 -21.51 9.91
N ASP A 250 0.98 -21.62 10.76
CA ASP A 250 0.32 -22.89 11.08
C ASP A 250 -0.37 -23.52 9.87
N VAL A 251 -0.98 -22.69 9.01
CA VAL A 251 -1.72 -23.12 7.82
C VAL A 251 -0.85 -23.56 6.65
N LEU A 252 0.47 -23.37 6.75
CA LEU A 252 1.38 -23.75 5.68
C LEU A 252 1.60 -25.26 5.62
N ARG A 253 1.63 -25.80 4.42
CA ARG A 253 2.15 -27.14 4.14
C ARG A 253 3.67 -27.17 4.30
N PRO A 254 4.29 -28.37 4.36
CA PRO A 254 5.75 -28.48 4.31
C PRO A 254 6.34 -27.70 3.14
N LYS A 255 7.46 -26.99 3.38
CA LYS A 255 8.16 -26.09 2.45
C LYS A 255 7.38 -24.87 2.00
N GLY A 256 6.29 -24.52 2.69
CA GLY A 256 5.53 -23.29 2.44
C GLY A 256 6.29 -22.03 2.83
N ILE A 257 5.77 -20.86 2.41
CA ILE A 257 6.32 -19.55 2.73
C ILE A 257 5.25 -18.62 3.27
N ALA A 258 5.53 -17.97 4.41
CA ALA A 258 4.73 -16.89 4.97
C ALA A 258 5.37 -15.52 4.66
N ILE A 259 4.56 -14.58 4.17
CA ILE A 259 4.98 -13.19 3.91
C ILE A 259 4.27 -12.26 4.89
N TYR A 260 5.03 -11.48 5.66
CA TYR A 260 4.50 -10.50 6.60
C TYR A 260 4.58 -9.09 6.02
N LEU A 261 3.43 -8.41 6.00
CA LEU A 261 3.25 -7.02 5.58
C LEU A 261 2.68 -6.15 6.69
N GLY A 262 1.74 -6.73 7.47
CA GLY A 262 1.02 -6.01 8.50
C GLY A 262 1.91 -5.67 9.69
N LEU A 263 1.94 -4.37 10.05
CA LEU A 263 2.64 -3.90 11.24
C LEU A 263 1.75 -4.10 12.48
N SER A 264 2.31 -4.68 13.53
CA SER A 264 1.63 -4.93 14.80
C SER A 264 2.43 -4.38 15.98
N LYS A 265 1.70 -4.01 17.05
CA LYS A 265 2.30 -3.77 18.37
C LYS A 265 2.29 -5.04 19.24
N GLY A 266 1.57 -6.08 18.83
CA GLY A 266 1.51 -7.34 19.54
C GLY A 266 2.66 -8.28 19.20
N VAL A 267 2.83 -9.31 20.00
CA VAL A 267 3.85 -10.37 19.79
C VAL A 267 3.13 -11.62 19.29
N PRO A 268 3.40 -12.09 18.05
CA PRO A 268 2.85 -13.35 17.57
C PRO A 268 3.48 -14.51 18.33
N SER A 269 2.70 -15.58 18.57
CA SER A 269 3.22 -16.84 19.15
C SER A 269 3.79 -17.68 18.01
N ILE A 270 5.11 -17.82 17.97
CA ILE A 270 5.85 -18.53 16.92
C ILE A 270 6.89 -19.43 17.60
N SER A 271 6.86 -20.75 17.29
CA SER A 271 7.85 -21.70 17.77
C SER A 271 8.86 -22.07 16.67
N PRO A 272 10.17 -22.15 16.97
CA PRO A 272 11.17 -22.67 16.04
C PRO A 272 10.83 -24.08 15.51
N GLU A 273 10.16 -24.93 16.28
CA GLU A 273 9.75 -26.26 15.85
C GLU A 273 8.84 -26.25 14.62
N GLN A 274 7.94 -25.24 14.51
CA GLN A 274 7.08 -25.08 13.34
C GLN A 274 7.90 -24.94 12.05
N PHE A 275 9.04 -24.24 12.11
CA PHE A 275 9.94 -24.07 10.97
C PHE A 275 10.72 -25.34 10.67
N ILE A 276 11.23 -26.01 11.70
CA ILE A 276 12.07 -27.19 11.55
C ILE A 276 11.26 -28.35 10.96
N HIS A 277 10.12 -28.68 11.54
CA HIS A 277 9.32 -29.84 11.13
C HIS A 277 8.74 -29.69 9.71
N LYS A 278 8.30 -28.49 9.35
CA LYS A 278 7.72 -28.22 8.02
C LYS A 278 8.74 -27.64 7.03
N GLN A 279 9.96 -27.29 7.46
CA GLN A 279 10.96 -26.59 6.63
C GLN A 279 10.38 -25.35 5.93
N ILE A 280 9.54 -24.58 6.62
CA ILE A 280 8.90 -23.39 6.11
C ILE A 280 9.85 -22.19 6.12
N ARG A 281 9.48 -21.15 5.36
CA ARG A 281 10.17 -19.86 5.33
C ARG A 281 9.24 -18.76 5.83
N LEU A 282 9.81 -17.81 6.58
CA LEU A 282 9.15 -16.56 6.98
C LEU A 282 9.90 -15.40 6.39
N GLN A 283 9.19 -14.53 5.68
CA GLN A 283 9.75 -13.40 4.96
C GLN A 283 9.00 -12.12 5.34
N GLY A 284 9.70 -11.08 5.79
CA GLY A 284 9.16 -9.73 5.89
C GLY A 284 9.15 -9.04 4.53
N SER A 285 8.12 -8.27 4.23
CA SER A 285 8.04 -7.45 3.03
C SER A 285 7.63 -6.02 3.40
N LYS A 286 8.37 -5.03 2.92
CA LYS A 286 8.13 -3.62 3.23
C LYS A 286 7.94 -2.84 1.93
N VAL A 287 6.72 -2.39 1.67
CA VAL A 287 6.37 -1.59 0.48
C VAL A 287 6.92 -2.23 -0.79
N LEU A 288 7.69 -1.49 -1.61
CA LEU A 288 8.35 -2.02 -2.80
C LEU A 288 9.65 -1.25 -3.10
N PRO A 289 10.63 -1.92 -3.72
CA PRO A 289 11.75 -1.27 -4.38
C PRO A 289 11.27 -0.47 -5.61
N SER A 290 12.01 0.57 -6.01
CA SER A 290 11.62 1.41 -7.17
C SER A 290 11.53 0.61 -8.48
N TRP A 291 12.42 -0.37 -8.69
CA TRP A 291 12.40 -1.24 -9.87
C TRP A 291 11.14 -2.13 -9.93
N ALA A 292 10.61 -2.55 -8.77
CA ALA A 292 9.41 -3.38 -8.72
C ALA A 292 8.14 -2.62 -9.11
N ALA A 293 8.13 -1.28 -8.98
CA ALA A 293 7.03 -0.46 -9.49
C ALA A 293 6.95 -0.51 -11.01
N VAL A 294 8.11 -0.50 -11.69
CA VAL A 294 8.16 -0.64 -13.16
C VAL A 294 7.68 -2.02 -13.58
N GLU A 295 8.14 -3.09 -12.91
CA GLU A 295 7.63 -4.44 -13.18
C GLU A 295 6.12 -4.56 -12.98
N MET A 296 5.59 -3.93 -11.94
CA MET A 296 4.15 -3.89 -11.67
C MET A 296 3.39 -3.18 -12.78
N MET A 297 3.86 -2.00 -13.23
CA MET A 297 3.23 -1.28 -14.34
C MET A 297 3.26 -2.08 -15.64
N ASN A 298 4.37 -2.73 -15.96
CA ASN A 298 4.46 -3.63 -17.10
C ASN A 298 3.45 -4.79 -16.99
N PHE A 299 3.37 -5.43 -15.84
CA PHE A 299 2.36 -6.47 -15.59
C PHE A 299 0.93 -5.96 -15.79
N MET A 300 0.61 -4.76 -15.29
CA MET A 300 -0.71 -4.15 -15.45
C MET A 300 -1.04 -3.94 -16.93
N GLN A 301 -0.10 -3.40 -17.70
CA GLN A 301 -0.28 -3.17 -19.14
C GLN A 301 -0.42 -4.48 -19.93
N GLU A 302 0.49 -5.43 -19.76
CA GLU A 302 0.52 -6.71 -20.48
C GLU A 302 -0.71 -7.57 -20.19
N SER A 303 -1.17 -7.55 -18.95
CA SER A 303 -2.31 -8.35 -18.51
C SER A 303 -3.65 -7.61 -18.59
N ASN A 304 -3.67 -6.35 -18.98
CA ASN A 304 -4.84 -5.47 -18.88
C ASN A 304 -5.48 -5.54 -17.49
N PHE A 305 -4.64 -5.33 -16.46
CA PHE A 305 -5.04 -5.40 -15.07
C PHE A 305 -5.15 -3.99 -14.46
N SER A 306 -6.21 -3.75 -13.70
CA SER A 306 -6.44 -2.50 -12.97
C SER A 306 -6.91 -2.79 -11.54
N PHE A 307 -6.49 -1.95 -10.60
CA PHE A 307 -6.97 -1.97 -9.22
C PHE A 307 -8.24 -1.13 -9.02
N GLU A 308 -8.72 -0.41 -10.01
CA GLU A 308 -9.88 0.51 -9.85
C GLU A 308 -11.13 -0.18 -9.32
N GLN A 309 -11.30 -1.49 -9.58
CA GLN A 309 -12.38 -2.29 -8.99
C GLN A 309 -12.36 -2.31 -7.45
N LEU A 310 -11.21 -1.98 -6.82
CA LEU A 310 -11.07 -1.85 -5.37
C LEU A 310 -11.47 -0.49 -4.84
N ILE A 311 -11.72 0.49 -5.71
CA ILE A 311 -12.11 1.84 -5.29
C ILE A 311 -13.53 1.78 -4.75
N ARG A 312 -13.66 2.12 -3.48
CA ARG A 312 -14.96 2.24 -2.81
C ARG A 312 -15.66 3.53 -3.18
N GLU A 313 -14.89 4.62 -3.14
CA GLU A 313 -15.42 5.94 -3.41
C GLU A 313 -14.33 6.91 -3.84
N LYS A 314 -14.67 7.83 -4.76
CA LYS A 314 -13.87 8.98 -5.17
C LYS A 314 -14.51 10.22 -4.55
N ILE A 315 -13.77 10.93 -3.71
CA ILE A 315 -14.27 12.00 -2.85
C ILE A 315 -13.49 13.28 -3.11
N PRO A 316 -14.13 14.45 -3.28
CA PRO A 316 -13.42 15.72 -3.38
C PRO A 316 -12.52 15.96 -2.17
N LEU A 317 -11.34 16.55 -2.37
CA LEU A 317 -10.38 16.83 -1.28
C LEU A 317 -11.02 17.63 -0.14
N GLN A 318 -11.95 18.52 -0.44
CA GLN A 318 -12.67 19.32 0.55
C GLN A 318 -13.47 18.47 1.55
N ARG A 319 -13.81 17.24 1.19
CA ARG A 319 -14.50 16.26 2.04
C ARG A 319 -13.54 15.20 2.60
N ALA A 320 -12.25 15.49 2.68
CA ALA A 320 -11.25 14.53 3.16
C ALA A 320 -11.54 14.02 4.59
N ALA A 321 -12.05 14.87 5.49
CA ALA A 321 -12.42 14.45 6.85
C ALA A 321 -13.48 13.34 6.83
N GLU A 322 -14.53 13.49 6.01
CA GLU A 322 -15.56 12.48 5.83
C GLU A 322 -14.99 11.16 5.26
N ALA A 323 -14.08 11.25 4.28
CA ALA A 323 -13.41 10.07 3.72
C ALA A 323 -12.61 9.30 4.78
N PHE A 324 -11.91 10.01 5.68
CA PHE A 324 -11.19 9.41 6.79
C PHE A 324 -12.12 8.77 7.83
N GLU A 325 -13.24 9.40 8.16
CA GLU A 325 -14.27 8.84 9.04
C GLU A 325 -14.88 7.55 8.47
N MET A 326 -15.25 7.55 7.18
CA MET A 326 -15.77 6.37 6.49
C MET A 326 -14.75 5.24 6.48
N PHE A 327 -13.50 5.51 6.19
CA PHE A 327 -12.43 4.52 6.20
C PHE A 327 -12.13 4.00 7.62
N GLU A 328 -12.15 4.89 8.63
CA GLU A 328 -11.98 4.55 10.05
C GLU A 328 -13.12 3.66 10.59
N SER A 329 -14.35 3.82 10.09
CA SER A 329 -15.50 2.99 10.47
C SER A 329 -15.36 1.52 10.03
N GLY A 330 -14.30 1.17 9.29
CA GLY A 330 -14.05 -0.19 8.81
C GLY A 330 -14.68 -0.52 7.46
N MET A 331 -15.17 0.48 6.73
CA MET A 331 -15.59 0.27 5.34
C MET A 331 -14.44 -0.30 4.52
N SER A 332 -14.75 -1.34 3.76
CA SER A 332 -13.78 -2.01 2.90
C SER A 332 -13.63 -1.28 1.56
N GLY A 333 -12.49 -1.46 0.94
CA GLY A 333 -12.12 -0.83 -0.33
C GLY A 333 -11.21 0.37 -0.15
N LYS A 334 -10.85 0.98 -1.27
CA LYS A 334 -9.94 2.13 -1.34
C LYS A 334 -10.72 3.42 -1.49
N PHE A 335 -10.39 4.42 -0.71
CA PHE A 335 -10.90 5.77 -0.86
C PHE A 335 -9.86 6.62 -1.60
N ILE A 336 -10.31 7.32 -2.64
CA ILE A 336 -9.46 8.20 -3.46
C ILE A 336 -9.94 9.63 -3.28
N LEU A 337 -9.06 10.50 -2.85
CA LEU A 337 -9.31 11.94 -2.83
C LEU A 337 -9.00 12.52 -4.21
N LEU A 338 -9.93 13.32 -4.72
CA LEU A 338 -9.79 14.08 -5.95
C LEU A 338 -9.59 15.55 -5.59
N PRO A 339 -8.40 16.13 -5.81
CA PRO A 339 -8.10 17.49 -5.39
C PRO A 339 -8.78 18.58 -6.22
N ASN A 340 -9.26 18.23 -7.42
CA ASN A 340 -9.91 19.16 -8.38
C ASN A 340 -11.25 18.62 -8.83
#